data_5a12fd718bc68cbd0f7e3fab16135901
#
_entry.id   5a12fd718bc68cbd0f7e3fab16135901
#
_cell.length_a   1.000
_cell.length_b   1.000
_cell.length_c   1.000
_cell.angle_alpha   90.00
_cell.angle_beta   90.00
_cell.angle_gamma   90.00
#
_symmetry.space_group_name_H-M   'P 1'
#
loop_
_entity.id
_entity.type
_entity.pdbx_description
1 polymer ?
#
loop_
_entity_poly.entity_id
_entity_poly.type
_entity_poly.pdbx_seq_one_letter_code
_entity_poly.pdbx_strand_id
1 'polypeptide(L)' 'MDIDTDRIDDTVLALLWFHDGARAWKSFDWDAMDRLHTKGLIHDPVSKAKSVVLTPEGLARSKQLFQELFAKR' A
#
# COMPACT_ATOMS: atom_id res chain seq x y z
N MET A 1 -9.01 5.17 -22.43
CA MET A 1 -8.97 5.86 -21.12
C MET A 1 -7.61 5.66 -20.47
N ASP A 2 -6.98 6.74 -20.08
CA ASP A 2 -5.72 6.65 -19.36
C ASP A 2 -5.99 6.41 -17.89
N ILE A 3 -5.30 5.43 -17.31
CA ILE A 3 -5.48 5.06 -15.92
C ILE A 3 -4.33 5.63 -15.10
N ASP A 4 -4.66 6.34 -14.02
CA ASP A 4 -3.67 6.88 -13.09
C ASP A 4 -3.24 5.79 -12.12
N THR A 5 -2.18 5.06 -12.47
CA THR A 5 -1.67 3.98 -11.64
C THR A 5 -1.07 4.48 -10.33
N ASP A 6 -0.56 5.70 -10.30
CA ASP A 6 -0.03 6.28 -9.06
C ASP A 6 -1.14 6.48 -8.03
N ARG A 7 -2.33 6.91 -8.46
CA ARG A 7 -3.48 7.05 -7.55
C ARG A 7 -3.99 5.69 -7.09
N ILE A 8 -3.95 4.68 -7.95
CA ILE A 8 -4.29 3.31 -7.55
C ILE A 8 -3.32 2.85 -6.46
N ASP A 9 -2.03 3.05 -6.66
CA ASP A 9 -1.01 2.64 -5.71
C ASP A 9 -1.18 3.37 -4.37
N ASP A 10 -1.45 4.66 -4.40
CA ASP A 10 -1.69 5.45 -3.19
C ASP A 10 -2.91 4.92 -2.43
N THR A 11 -3.98 4.59 -3.15
CA THR A 11 -5.19 4.04 -2.56
C THR A 11 -4.92 2.69 -1.91
N VAL A 12 -4.23 1.80 -2.62
CA VAL A 12 -3.87 0.48 -2.11
C VAL A 12 -3.00 0.62 -0.86
N LEU A 13 -2.00 1.48 -0.90
CA LEU A 13 -1.11 1.70 0.24
C LEU A 13 -1.87 2.19 1.48
N ALA A 14 -2.78 3.14 1.29
CA ALA A 14 -3.60 3.66 2.38
C ALA A 14 -4.48 2.57 2.99
N LEU A 15 -5.07 1.71 2.15
CA LEU A 15 -5.91 0.60 2.62
C LEU A 15 -5.07 -0.48 3.32
N LEU A 16 -3.85 -0.72 2.90
CA LEU A 16 -2.96 -1.64 3.59
C LEU A 16 -2.71 -1.18 5.03
N TRP A 17 -2.49 0.12 5.22
CA TRP A 17 -2.32 0.68 6.57
C TRP A 17 -3.58 0.48 7.40
N PHE A 18 -4.75 0.74 6.81
CA PHE A 18 -6.04 0.63 7.51
C PHE A 18 -6.30 -0.80 7.99
N HIS A 19 -5.90 -1.80 7.21
CA HIS A 19 -6.17 -3.20 7.55
C HIS A 19 -5.33 -3.72 8.70
N ASP A 20 -4.04 -3.43 8.71
CA ASP A 20 -3.15 -4.05 9.71
C ASP A 20 -1.93 -3.19 10.03
N GLY A 21 -1.99 -1.90 9.76
CA GLY A 21 -0.85 -1.04 10.02
C GLY A 21 0.37 -1.48 9.22
N ALA A 22 1.44 -1.95 9.93
CA ALA A 22 2.69 -2.31 9.29
C ALA A 22 2.62 -3.61 8.50
N ARG A 23 1.59 -4.43 8.71
CA ARG A 23 1.45 -5.74 8.07
C ARG A 23 0.01 -5.92 7.59
N ALA A 24 -0.18 -6.31 6.33
CA ALA A 24 -1.50 -6.45 5.74
C ALA A 24 -1.56 -7.69 4.83
N TRP A 25 -2.78 -8.14 4.52
CA TRP A 25 -2.99 -9.29 3.64
C TRP A 25 -2.64 -8.96 2.19
N LYS A 26 -2.11 -9.97 1.47
CA LYS A 26 -1.79 -9.86 0.04
C LYS A 26 -3.02 -10.10 -0.82
N SER A 27 -4.14 -9.44 -0.53
CA SER A 27 -5.38 -9.62 -1.25
C SER A 27 -5.69 -8.50 -2.25
N PHE A 28 -4.77 -7.56 -2.41
CA PHE A 28 -4.92 -6.46 -3.34
C PHE A 28 -4.25 -6.77 -4.68
N ASP A 29 -4.40 -5.85 -5.63
CA ASP A 29 -3.85 -5.96 -6.97
C ASP A 29 -2.33 -6.20 -6.95
N TRP A 30 -1.90 -7.31 -7.57
CA TRP A 30 -0.49 -7.69 -7.63
C TRP A 30 0.35 -6.66 -8.39
N ASP A 31 -0.20 -6.02 -9.42
CA ASP A 31 0.53 -4.98 -10.17
C ASP A 31 0.79 -3.78 -9.26
N ALA A 32 -0.19 -3.38 -8.44
CA ALA A 32 0.01 -2.33 -7.46
C ALA A 32 1.05 -2.73 -6.42
N MET A 33 1.04 -3.97 -5.96
CA MET A 33 2.04 -4.47 -5.01
C MET A 33 3.45 -4.39 -5.59
N ASP A 34 3.64 -4.79 -6.83
CA ASP A 34 4.94 -4.70 -7.50
C ASP A 34 5.43 -3.26 -7.60
N ARG A 35 4.53 -2.33 -7.96
CA ARG A 35 4.88 -0.92 -8.04
C ARG A 35 5.25 -0.34 -6.67
N LEU A 36 4.50 -0.69 -5.63
CA LEU A 36 4.78 -0.24 -4.27
C LEU A 36 6.13 -0.78 -3.77
N HIS A 37 6.45 -2.02 -4.12
CA HIS A 37 7.76 -2.59 -3.80
C HIS A 37 8.87 -1.83 -4.51
N THR A 38 8.71 -1.54 -5.80
CA THR A 38 9.68 -0.76 -6.57
C THR A 38 9.88 0.64 -5.98
N LYS A 39 8.84 1.23 -5.44
CA LYS A 39 8.90 2.54 -4.78
C LYS A 39 9.54 2.48 -3.38
N GLY A 40 9.82 1.29 -2.85
CA GLY A 40 10.41 1.12 -1.52
C GLY A 40 9.42 1.29 -0.37
N LEU A 41 8.12 1.15 -0.64
CA LEU A 41 7.07 1.38 0.36
C LEU A 41 6.60 0.09 1.04
N ILE A 42 6.82 -1.05 0.40
CA ILE A 42 6.56 -2.36 1.00
C ILE A 42 7.76 -3.27 0.78
N HIS A 43 7.88 -4.29 1.62
CA HIS A 43 8.87 -5.35 1.41
C HIS A 43 8.39 -6.27 0.29
N ASP A 44 9.26 -7.19 -0.14
CA ASP A 44 9.01 -8.05 -1.30
C ASP A 44 7.65 -8.77 -1.19
N PRO A 45 6.69 -8.47 -2.09
CA PRO A 45 5.36 -9.09 -2.03
C PRO A 45 5.34 -10.54 -2.50
N VAL A 46 6.39 -11.03 -3.16
CA VAL A 46 6.44 -12.42 -3.63
C VAL A 46 6.99 -13.38 -2.58
N SER A 47 7.24 -12.92 -1.37
CA SER A 47 7.64 -13.79 -0.27
C SER A 47 6.54 -14.81 0.03
N LYS A 48 6.89 -15.91 0.71
CA LYS A 48 5.94 -16.97 1.07
C LYS A 48 4.95 -16.55 2.15
N ALA A 49 5.16 -15.41 2.79
CA ALA A 49 4.25 -14.89 3.80
C ALA A 49 2.90 -14.55 3.19
N LYS A 50 1.82 -14.79 3.93
CA LYS A 50 0.46 -14.47 3.49
C LYS A 50 0.13 -12.99 3.57
N SER A 51 0.96 -12.20 4.20
CA SER A 51 0.74 -10.77 4.40
C SER A 51 1.91 -9.99 3.85
N VAL A 52 1.65 -8.71 3.56
CA VAL A 52 2.64 -7.75 3.12
C VAL A 52 3.12 -6.93 4.31
N VAL A 53 4.42 -6.66 4.39
CA VAL A 53 4.98 -5.82 5.44
C VAL A 53 5.36 -4.48 4.85
N LEU A 54 4.84 -3.40 5.44
CA LEU A 54 5.18 -2.04 5.03
C LEU A 54 6.58 -1.68 5.53
N THR A 55 7.35 -0.98 4.70
CA THR A 55 8.61 -0.39 5.15
C THR A 55 8.31 0.79 6.08
N PRO A 56 9.28 1.28 6.87
CA PRO A 56 9.05 2.50 7.67
C PRO A 56 8.56 3.68 6.84
N GLU A 57 9.11 3.86 5.64
CA GLU A 57 8.64 4.90 4.70
C GLU A 57 7.21 4.61 4.24
N GLY A 58 6.91 3.36 3.91
CA GLY A 58 5.58 2.94 3.50
C GLY A 58 4.55 3.16 4.59
N LEU A 59 4.91 2.85 5.83
CA LEU A 59 4.00 3.05 6.96
C LEU A 59 3.67 4.54 7.16
N ALA A 60 4.68 5.40 7.15
CA ALA A 60 4.47 6.84 7.29
C ALA A 60 3.63 7.40 6.13
N ARG A 61 3.95 7.01 4.91
CA ARG A 61 3.23 7.45 3.71
C ARG A 61 1.79 6.95 3.70
N SER A 62 1.57 5.70 4.09
CA SER A 62 0.22 5.11 4.10
C SER A 62 -0.69 5.82 5.10
N LYS A 63 -0.18 6.15 6.27
CA LYS A 63 -0.95 6.88 7.28
C LYS A 63 -1.35 8.25 6.77
N GLN A 64 -0.41 8.96 6.15
CA GLN A 64 -0.68 10.28 5.56
C GLN A 64 -1.74 10.19 4.47
N LEU A 65 -1.58 9.23 3.55
CA LEU A 65 -2.52 9.04 2.45
C LEU A 65 -3.90 8.66 2.94
N PHE A 66 -3.99 7.81 3.94
CA PHE A 66 -5.28 7.42 4.50
C PHE A 66 -6.02 8.63 5.04
N GLN A 67 -5.33 9.51 5.75
CA GLN A 67 -5.93 10.74 6.26
C GLN A 67 -6.38 11.67 5.14
N GLU A 68 -5.56 11.80 4.09
CA GLU A 68 -5.89 12.68 2.97
C GLU A 68 -7.07 12.17 2.14
N LEU A 69 -7.14 10.85 1.92
CA LEU A 69 -8.11 10.26 1.01
C LEU A 69 -9.42 9.87 1.70
N PHE A 70 -9.37 9.46 2.95
CA PHE A 70 -10.53 8.83 3.60
C PHE A 70 -10.96 9.47 4.90
N ALA A 71 -10.19 10.39 5.48
CA ALA A 71 -10.61 11.02 6.72
C ALA A 71 -11.88 11.86 6.48
N LYS A 72 -12.88 11.66 7.31
CA LYS A 72 -14.13 12.39 7.23
C LYS A 72 -13.96 13.76 7.89
N ARG A 73 -14.37 14.80 7.16
CA ARG A 73 -14.29 16.18 7.65
C ARG A 73 -15.64 16.63 8.22
#